data_a8fe66a2eb218dbd76a23eab4b23a136
#
_entry.id   a8fe66a2eb218dbd76a23eab4b23a136
#
_cell.length_a   1.000
_cell.length_b   1.000
_cell.length_c   1.000
_cell.angle_alpha   90.00
_cell.angle_beta   90.00
_cell.angle_gamma   90.00
#
_symmetry.space_group_name_H-M   'P 1'
#
loop_
_entity.id
_entity.type
_entity.pdbx_description
1 polymer ?
#
loop_
_entity_poly.entity_id
_entity_poly.type
_entity_poly.pdbx_seq_one_letter_code
_entity_poly.pdbx_strand_id
1 'polypeptide(L)'
;MRIVGLALAILYAAIIGWLYVSQPRNRAEALGGLAAVVGTYRIDPVAFQEGLAFFRQDKFAEARSAFERADPAHRDAQTQFYIGYSFYREGWGRIYNDDRLFKLGLDAVTRAIEVAPGHRVAVDDQTLGMRSGDELKAELERGLRREASDFNPMRVFEPRK
;
A
#
# COMPACT_ATOMS: atom_id res chain seq x y z
N MET A 1 -45.46 12.57 -0.95
CA MET A 1 -45.03 11.23 -0.51
C MET A 1 -44.33 10.39 -1.61
N ARG A 2 -44.79 10.38 -2.88
CA ARG A 2 -44.14 9.58 -3.96
C ARG A 2 -42.70 9.97 -4.28
N ILE A 3 -42.36 11.26 -4.23
CA ILE A 3 -41.00 11.81 -4.53
C ILE A 3 -39.98 11.40 -3.45
N VAL A 4 -40.38 11.39 -2.18
CA VAL A 4 -39.52 11.00 -1.05
C VAL A 4 -39.18 9.50 -1.13
N GLY A 5 -40.16 8.66 -1.49
CA GLY A 5 -39.91 7.22 -1.69
C GLY A 5 -38.95 6.93 -2.86
N LEU A 6 -39.08 7.67 -3.97
CA LEU A 6 -38.20 7.53 -5.13
C LEU A 6 -36.74 7.97 -4.77
N ALA A 7 -36.59 9.08 -4.05
CA ALA A 7 -35.29 9.56 -3.61
C ALA A 7 -34.55 8.56 -2.68
N LEU A 8 -35.30 7.97 -1.73
CA LEU A 8 -34.78 6.92 -0.86
C LEU A 8 -34.38 5.66 -1.61
N ALA A 9 -35.16 5.23 -2.61
CA ALA A 9 -34.86 4.07 -3.43
C ALA A 9 -33.59 4.28 -4.27
N ILE A 10 -33.41 5.47 -4.84
CA ILE A 10 -32.20 5.83 -5.61
C ILE A 10 -30.96 5.87 -4.68
N LEU A 11 -31.09 6.46 -3.50
CA LEU A 11 -30.01 6.49 -2.51
C LEU A 11 -29.61 5.08 -2.09
N TYR A 12 -30.58 4.22 -1.82
CA TYR A 12 -30.34 2.83 -1.45
C TYR A 12 -29.65 2.03 -2.57
N ALA A 13 -30.12 2.19 -3.81
CA ALA A 13 -29.49 1.59 -4.97
C ALA A 13 -28.05 2.09 -5.19
N ALA A 14 -27.79 3.37 -4.98
CA ALA A 14 -26.44 3.94 -5.06
C ALA A 14 -25.51 3.38 -4.00
N ILE A 15 -25.99 3.19 -2.76
CA ILE A 15 -25.21 2.57 -1.67
C ILE A 15 -24.88 1.11 -1.99
N ILE A 16 -25.86 0.34 -2.47
CA ILE A 16 -25.64 -1.05 -2.86
C ILE A 16 -24.65 -1.13 -4.04
N GLY A 17 -24.82 -0.29 -5.05
CA GLY A 17 -23.92 -0.23 -6.20
C GLY A 17 -22.49 0.13 -5.77
N TRP A 18 -22.34 1.09 -4.86
CA TRP A 18 -21.04 1.45 -4.31
C TRP A 18 -20.39 0.31 -3.51
N LEU A 19 -21.13 -0.37 -2.64
CA LEU A 19 -20.68 -1.55 -1.90
C LEU A 19 -20.26 -2.69 -2.83
N TYR A 20 -21.00 -2.90 -3.92
CA TYR A 20 -20.67 -3.94 -4.89
C TYR A 20 -19.40 -3.62 -5.70
N VAL A 21 -19.22 -2.36 -6.09
CA VAL A 21 -18.02 -1.90 -6.82
C VAL A 21 -16.78 -1.86 -5.93
N SER A 22 -16.95 -1.40 -4.68
CA SER A 22 -15.86 -1.33 -3.70
C SER A 22 -15.44 -2.70 -3.17
N GLN A 23 -16.31 -3.70 -3.31
CA GLN A 23 -16.11 -5.10 -2.87
C GLN A 23 -15.29 -5.18 -1.57
N PRO A 24 -15.77 -4.62 -0.45
CA PRO A 24 -15.02 -4.73 0.81
C PRO A 24 -14.84 -6.21 1.14
N ARG A 25 -13.60 -6.65 1.18
CA ARG A 25 -13.26 -8.09 1.34
C ARG A 25 -13.61 -8.62 2.71
N ASN A 26 -13.79 -7.73 3.68
CA ASN A 26 -14.18 -8.11 5.04
C ASN A 26 -14.87 -6.95 5.78
N ARG A 27 -15.46 -7.26 6.96
CA ARG A 27 -16.18 -6.29 7.79
C ARG A 27 -15.27 -5.16 8.29
N ALA A 28 -14.00 -5.44 8.55
CA ALA A 28 -13.04 -4.45 9.02
C ALA A 28 -12.77 -3.38 7.96
N GLU A 29 -12.66 -3.77 6.69
CA GLU A 29 -12.48 -2.87 5.56
C GLU A 29 -13.68 -1.93 5.39
N ALA A 30 -14.90 -2.47 5.47
CA ALA A 30 -16.13 -1.66 5.40
C ALA A 30 -16.23 -0.66 6.56
N LEU A 31 -15.93 -1.09 7.79
CA LEU A 31 -15.94 -0.22 8.96
C LEU A 31 -14.82 0.82 8.91
N GLY A 32 -13.62 0.42 8.46
CA GLY A 32 -12.49 1.33 8.26
C GLY A 32 -12.80 2.43 7.25
N GLY A 33 -13.44 2.08 6.13
CA GLY A 33 -13.89 3.05 5.13
C GLY A 33 -14.88 4.06 5.67
N LEU A 34 -15.88 3.64 6.45
CA LEU A 34 -16.85 4.53 7.08
C LEU A 34 -16.19 5.45 8.13
N ALA A 35 -15.30 4.90 8.98
CA ALA A 35 -14.58 5.68 9.97
C ALA A 35 -13.65 6.73 9.31
N ALA A 36 -13.07 6.40 8.18
CA ALA A 36 -12.24 7.33 7.40
C ALA A 36 -13.04 8.54 6.88
N VAL A 37 -14.28 8.32 6.42
CA VAL A 37 -15.16 9.40 5.94
C VAL A 37 -15.55 10.35 7.08
N VAL A 38 -15.71 9.84 8.30
CA VAL A 38 -16.09 10.66 9.47
C VAL A 38 -14.87 11.33 10.14
N GLY A 39 -13.66 11.09 9.65
CA GLY A 39 -12.42 11.68 10.19
C GLY A 39 -11.95 11.06 11.52
N THR A 40 -12.55 9.94 11.92
CA THR A 40 -12.20 9.19 13.16
C THR A 40 -11.36 7.94 12.85
N TYR A 41 -10.93 7.79 11.59
CA TYR A 41 -10.17 6.63 11.17
C TYR A 41 -8.84 6.51 11.93
N ARG A 42 -8.61 5.33 12.47
CA ARG A 42 -7.34 4.94 13.09
C ARG A 42 -6.99 3.54 12.64
N ILE A 43 -5.71 3.31 12.41
CA ILE A 43 -5.20 1.97 12.09
C ILE A 43 -5.32 1.06 13.33
N ASP A 44 -5.32 -0.25 13.08
CA ASP A 44 -5.13 -1.25 14.13
C ASP A 44 -3.63 -1.33 14.50
N PRO A 45 -3.23 -0.85 15.69
CA PRO A 45 -1.82 -0.84 16.07
C PRO A 45 -1.25 -2.24 16.29
N VAL A 46 -2.08 -3.22 16.67
CA VAL A 46 -1.63 -4.60 16.90
C VAL A 46 -1.29 -5.26 15.57
N ALA A 47 -2.18 -5.16 14.59
CA ALA A 47 -1.95 -5.69 13.24
C ALA A 47 -0.76 -4.97 12.57
N PHE A 48 -0.57 -3.67 12.80
CA PHE A 48 0.59 -2.94 12.29
C PHE A 48 1.91 -3.46 12.86
N GLN A 49 1.98 -3.69 14.17
CA GLN A 49 3.18 -4.25 14.82
C GLN A 49 3.46 -5.68 14.36
N GLU A 50 2.43 -6.49 14.15
CA GLU A 50 2.55 -7.82 13.54
C GLU A 50 3.17 -7.73 12.14
N GLY A 51 2.68 -6.78 11.31
CA GLY A 51 3.23 -6.51 9.99
C GLY A 51 4.73 -6.15 10.03
N LEU A 52 5.14 -5.27 10.95
CA LEU A 52 6.55 -4.94 11.15
C LEU A 52 7.38 -6.16 11.57
N ALA A 53 6.83 -7.03 12.43
CA ALA A 53 7.52 -8.24 12.86
C ALA A 53 7.76 -9.20 11.68
N PHE A 54 6.78 -9.41 10.81
CA PHE A 54 6.93 -10.20 9.59
C PHE A 54 7.89 -9.54 8.60
N PHE A 55 7.80 -8.23 8.42
CA PHE A 55 8.68 -7.47 7.52
C PHE A 55 10.16 -7.63 7.89
N ARG A 56 10.50 -7.55 9.18
CA ARG A 56 11.87 -7.75 9.69
C ARG A 56 12.38 -9.17 9.53
N GLN A 57 11.48 -10.15 9.36
CA GLN A 57 11.81 -11.56 9.09
C GLN A 57 11.85 -11.87 7.57
N ASP A 58 11.79 -10.88 6.71
CA ASP A 58 11.67 -11.02 5.24
C ASP A 58 10.43 -11.83 4.78
N LYS A 59 9.41 -11.94 5.63
CA LYS A 59 8.10 -12.56 5.32
C LYS A 59 7.16 -11.51 4.74
N PHE A 60 7.45 -11.10 3.49
CA PHE A 60 6.81 -9.93 2.91
C PHE A 60 5.33 -10.13 2.58
N ALA A 61 4.92 -11.32 2.18
CA ALA A 61 3.51 -11.62 1.92
C ALA A 61 2.67 -11.56 3.19
N GLU A 62 3.16 -12.15 4.28
CA GLU A 62 2.51 -12.11 5.59
C GLU A 62 2.50 -10.69 6.16
N ALA A 63 3.60 -9.95 5.98
CA ALA A 63 3.69 -8.55 6.39
C ALA A 63 2.60 -7.71 5.71
N ARG A 64 2.43 -7.84 4.38
CA ARG A 64 1.37 -7.13 3.65
C ARG A 64 -0.02 -7.49 4.16
N SER A 65 -0.29 -8.79 4.39
CA SER A 65 -1.58 -9.22 4.93
C SER A 65 -1.86 -8.61 6.31
N ALA A 66 -0.85 -8.45 7.16
CA ALA A 66 -0.99 -7.81 8.45
C ALA A 66 -1.20 -6.29 8.30
N PHE A 67 -0.44 -5.63 7.43
CA PHE A 67 -0.62 -4.20 7.14
C PHE A 67 -1.98 -3.88 6.50
N GLU A 68 -2.50 -4.73 5.62
CA GLU A 68 -3.85 -4.58 5.05
C GLU A 68 -4.93 -4.72 6.14
N ARG A 69 -4.74 -5.59 7.15
CA ARG A 69 -5.64 -5.63 8.31
C ARG A 69 -5.51 -4.39 9.18
N ALA A 70 -4.30 -3.83 9.29
CA ALA A 70 -4.07 -2.62 10.07
C ALA A 70 -4.72 -1.39 9.43
N ASP A 71 -4.67 -1.26 8.12
CA ASP A 71 -5.18 -0.12 7.34
C ASP A 71 -6.15 -0.54 6.23
N PRO A 72 -7.33 -1.09 6.57
CA PRO A 72 -8.29 -1.59 5.59
C PRO A 72 -8.90 -0.50 4.70
N ALA A 73 -8.78 0.77 5.08
CA ALA A 73 -9.22 1.91 4.27
C ALA A 73 -8.11 2.53 3.43
N HIS A 74 -6.87 2.02 3.52
CA HIS A 74 -5.69 2.51 2.81
C HIS A 74 -5.42 4.02 3.00
N ARG A 75 -5.59 4.52 4.22
CA ARG A 75 -5.49 5.95 4.57
C ARG A 75 -4.33 6.29 5.51
N ASP A 76 -3.57 5.31 5.93
CA ASP A 76 -2.37 5.55 6.72
C ASP A 76 -1.12 5.51 5.84
N ALA A 77 -0.46 6.66 5.71
CA ALA A 77 0.69 6.82 4.82
C ALA A 77 1.85 5.88 5.18
N GLN A 78 2.08 5.66 6.48
CA GLN A 78 3.15 4.80 6.95
C GLN A 78 2.87 3.32 6.61
N THR A 79 1.64 2.88 6.84
CA THR A 79 1.22 1.51 6.51
C THR A 79 1.33 1.25 5.01
N GLN A 80 0.83 2.17 4.17
CA GLN A 80 0.92 2.05 2.72
C GLN A 80 2.37 2.07 2.23
N PHE A 81 3.26 2.84 2.86
CA PHE A 81 4.69 2.83 2.58
C PHE A 81 5.31 1.45 2.84
N TYR A 82 5.03 0.82 4.00
CA TYR A 82 5.54 -0.53 4.30
C TYR A 82 4.98 -1.61 3.36
N ILE A 83 3.73 -1.47 2.92
CA ILE A 83 3.15 -2.35 1.89
C ILE A 83 3.96 -2.21 0.59
N GLY A 84 4.21 -0.98 0.12
CA GLY A 84 5.01 -0.72 -1.07
C GLY A 84 6.44 -1.24 -0.95
N TYR A 85 7.06 -1.02 0.21
CA TYR A 85 8.42 -1.50 0.48
C TYR A 85 8.49 -3.03 0.51
N SER A 86 7.46 -3.70 1.05
CA SER A 86 7.36 -5.17 1.05
C SER A 86 7.32 -5.74 -0.37
N PHE A 87 6.57 -5.11 -1.27
CA PHE A 87 6.55 -5.48 -2.68
C PHE A 87 7.90 -5.27 -3.36
N TYR A 88 8.57 -4.14 -3.08
CA TYR A 88 9.92 -3.90 -3.57
C TYR A 88 10.90 -4.98 -3.11
N ARG A 89 10.94 -5.29 -1.80
CA ARG A 89 11.85 -6.27 -1.22
C ARG A 89 11.64 -7.67 -1.78
N GLU A 90 10.39 -8.08 -1.98
CA GLU A 90 10.04 -9.38 -2.55
C GLU A 90 10.32 -9.44 -4.06
N GLY A 91 9.98 -8.36 -4.79
CA GLY A 91 10.14 -8.30 -6.24
C GLY A 91 11.55 -8.01 -6.71
N TRP A 92 12.44 -7.61 -5.80
CA TRP A 92 13.83 -7.31 -6.16
C TRP A 92 14.60 -8.57 -6.53
N GLY A 93 15.12 -8.61 -7.74
CA GLY A 93 15.94 -9.71 -8.25
C GLY A 93 17.34 -9.25 -8.64
N ARG A 94 18.34 -10.10 -8.44
CA ARG A 94 19.74 -9.80 -8.81
C ARG A 94 19.96 -9.63 -10.30
N ILE A 95 19.15 -10.29 -11.12
CA ILE A 95 19.24 -10.25 -12.60
C ILE A 95 18.05 -9.48 -13.16
N TYR A 96 16.82 -9.83 -12.74
CA TYR A 96 15.58 -9.19 -13.16
C TYR A 96 14.68 -8.98 -11.96
N ASN A 97 14.02 -7.82 -11.92
CA ASN A 97 12.96 -7.55 -10.97
C ASN A 97 11.64 -8.19 -11.43
N ASP A 98 10.78 -8.52 -10.48
CA ASP A 98 9.40 -8.89 -10.78
C ASP A 98 8.58 -7.62 -11.08
N ASP A 99 8.32 -7.38 -12.37
CA ASP A 99 7.59 -6.20 -12.84
C ASP A 99 6.18 -6.09 -12.22
N ARG A 100 5.53 -7.23 -11.91
CA ARG A 100 4.20 -7.23 -11.29
C ARG A 100 4.28 -6.74 -9.85
N LEU A 101 5.22 -7.27 -9.07
CA LEU A 101 5.42 -6.85 -7.69
C LEU A 101 5.86 -5.40 -7.62
N PHE A 102 6.73 -4.96 -8.53
CA PHE A 102 7.15 -3.56 -8.62
C PHE A 102 6.01 -2.61 -8.95
N LYS A 103 5.09 -2.98 -9.84
CA LYS A 103 3.87 -2.18 -10.12
C LYS A 103 2.96 -2.09 -8.90
N LEU A 104 2.71 -3.19 -8.20
CA LEU A 104 1.93 -3.20 -6.97
C LEU A 104 2.59 -2.34 -5.88
N GLY A 105 3.92 -2.39 -5.78
CA GLY A 105 4.68 -1.52 -4.88
C GLY A 105 4.55 -0.05 -5.24
N LEU A 106 4.60 0.28 -6.54
CA LEU A 106 4.43 1.65 -7.03
C LEU A 106 3.04 2.19 -6.72
N ASP A 107 2.00 1.38 -6.89
CA ASP A 107 0.62 1.74 -6.54
C ASP A 107 0.48 2.01 -5.04
N ALA A 108 1.08 1.18 -4.20
CA ALA A 108 1.02 1.34 -2.74
C ALA A 108 1.77 2.59 -2.27
N VAL A 109 3.00 2.83 -2.76
CA VAL A 109 3.78 4.03 -2.38
C VAL A 109 3.16 5.31 -2.93
N THR A 110 2.52 5.27 -4.09
CA THR A 110 1.78 6.41 -4.64
C THR A 110 0.61 6.77 -3.73
N ARG A 111 -0.19 5.78 -3.28
CA ARG A 111 -1.23 6.01 -2.27
C ARG A 111 -0.66 6.56 -0.98
N ALA A 112 0.47 6.04 -0.50
CA ALA A 112 1.14 6.55 0.69
C ALA A 112 1.42 8.06 0.58
N ILE A 113 1.97 8.49 -0.55
CA ILE A 113 2.27 9.90 -0.82
C ILE A 113 0.97 10.73 -0.89
N GLU A 114 -0.07 10.23 -1.57
CA GLU A 114 -1.36 10.92 -1.72
C GLU A 114 -2.07 11.18 -0.38
N VAL A 115 -2.03 10.19 0.54
CA VAL A 115 -2.70 10.32 1.84
C VAL A 115 -1.83 11.01 2.91
N ALA A 116 -0.55 11.17 2.66
CA ALA A 116 0.36 11.81 3.61
C ALA A 116 0.12 13.32 3.71
N PRO A 117 0.23 13.90 4.91
CA PRO A 117 0.22 15.35 5.09
C PRO A 117 1.29 16.03 4.23
N GLY A 118 0.88 16.98 3.41
CA GLY A 118 1.79 17.68 2.50
C GLY A 118 2.41 16.80 1.41
N HIS A 119 1.81 15.65 1.11
CA HIS A 119 2.28 14.67 0.13
C HIS A 119 3.72 14.18 0.35
N ARG A 120 4.15 14.11 1.61
CA ARG A 120 5.49 13.65 1.98
C ARG A 120 5.39 12.53 2.99
N VAL A 121 5.96 11.38 2.64
CA VAL A 121 6.12 10.23 3.53
C VAL A 121 7.58 10.17 3.97
N ALA A 122 7.79 10.20 5.29
CA ALA A 122 9.09 9.94 5.88
C ALA A 122 8.90 8.94 7.02
N VAL A 123 9.70 7.88 7.03
CA VAL A 123 9.66 6.82 8.03
C VAL A 123 10.97 6.83 8.81
N ASP A 124 10.86 6.99 10.13
CA ASP A 124 12.03 6.94 11.02
C ASP A 124 12.36 5.49 11.40
N ASP A 125 12.79 4.71 10.42
CA ASP A 125 13.32 3.36 10.62
C ASP A 125 14.70 3.27 9.97
N GLN A 126 15.73 3.26 10.80
CA GLN A 126 17.13 3.23 10.37
C GLN A 126 17.54 1.91 9.70
N THR A 127 16.72 0.88 9.79
CA THR A 127 16.98 -0.42 9.15
C THR A 127 16.60 -0.41 7.67
N LEU A 128 15.85 0.61 7.22
CA LEU A 128 15.43 0.76 5.83
C LEU A 128 16.52 1.47 5.01
N GLY A 129 16.80 0.95 3.83
CA GLY A 129 17.70 1.57 2.86
C GLY A 129 17.10 2.81 2.17
N MET A 130 15.76 2.90 2.14
CA MET A 130 14.99 4.04 1.65
C MET A 130 13.98 4.43 2.73
N ARG A 131 13.94 5.70 3.13
CA ARG A 131 13.13 6.18 4.25
C ARG A 131 12.08 7.20 3.85
N SER A 132 11.97 7.51 2.58
CA SER A 132 10.94 8.41 2.05
C SER A 132 10.14 7.74 0.95
N GLY A 133 8.88 8.19 0.79
CA GLY A 133 8.02 7.73 -0.29
C GLY A 133 8.60 8.03 -1.67
N ASP A 134 9.23 9.18 -1.82
CA ASP A 134 9.84 9.60 -3.10
C ASP A 134 11.05 8.72 -3.47
N GLU A 135 11.91 8.35 -2.50
CA GLU A 135 13.03 7.44 -2.74
C GLU A 135 12.55 6.06 -3.18
N LEU A 136 11.56 5.51 -2.47
CA LEU A 136 11.00 4.20 -2.79
C LEU A 136 10.30 4.22 -4.16
N LYS A 137 9.54 5.27 -4.46
CA LYS A 137 8.87 5.45 -5.75
C LYS A 137 9.88 5.51 -6.90
N ALA A 138 10.93 6.34 -6.76
CA ALA A 138 11.97 6.47 -7.76
C ALA A 138 12.72 5.14 -8.02
N GLU A 139 12.95 4.35 -6.97
CA GLU A 139 13.61 3.04 -7.10
C GLU A 139 12.70 2.03 -7.81
N LEU A 140 11.40 1.99 -7.49
CA LEU A 140 10.42 1.13 -8.16
C LEU A 140 10.26 1.51 -9.63
N GLU A 141 10.16 2.80 -9.95
CA GLU A 141 10.11 3.30 -11.34
C GLU A 141 11.37 2.94 -12.13
N ARG A 142 12.55 3.06 -11.50
CA ARG A 142 13.81 2.68 -12.11
C ARG A 142 13.83 1.18 -12.41
N GLY A 143 13.40 0.36 -11.47
CA GLY A 143 13.37 -1.08 -11.64
C GLY A 143 12.38 -1.59 -12.70
N LEU A 144 11.39 -0.78 -13.08
CA LEU A 144 10.46 -1.07 -14.17
C LEU A 144 11.00 -0.64 -15.55
N ARG A 145 12.00 0.24 -15.60
CA ARG A 145 12.62 0.65 -16.86
C ARG A 145 13.63 -0.40 -17.28
N ARG A 146 13.49 -0.87 -18.51
CA ARG A 146 14.46 -1.78 -19.12
C ARG A 146 15.57 -0.95 -19.78
N GLU A 147 16.73 -0.90 -19.15
CA GLU A 147 17.90 -0.18 -19.67
C GLU A 147 19.00 -1.15 -20.08
N ALA A 148 19.90 -0.70 -20.99
CA ALA A 148 21.07 -1.50 -21.41
C ALA A 148 21.99 -1.85 -20.22
N SER A 149 21.97 -1.06 -19.16
CA SER A 149 22.66 -1.30 -17.88
C SER A 149 22.18 -2.55 -17.14
N ASP A 150 20.96 -3.03 -17.43
CA ASP A 150 20.41 -4.25 -16.82
C ASP A 150 21.17 -5.51 -17.25
N PHE A 151 21.87 -5.45 -18.38
CA PHE A 151 22.74 -6.53 -18.88
C PHE A 151 24.14 -6.50 -18.27
N ASN A 152 24.43 -5.59 -17.32
CA ASN A 152 25.74 -5.51 -16.65
C ASN A 152 25.88 -6.68 -15.65
N PRO A 153 26.82 -7.64 -15.87
CA PRO A 153 27.01 -8.78 -14.97
C PRO A 153 27.47 -8.37 -13.56
N MET A 154 28.03 -7.17 -13.40
CA MET A 154 28.45 -6.66 -12.08
C MET A 154 27.28 -6.30 -11.16
N ARG A 155 26.06 -6.16 -11.69
CA ARG A 155 24.82 -5.87 -10.91
C ARG A 155 24.48 -6.97 -9.91
N VAL A 156 24.97 -8.20 -10.14
CA VAL A 156 24.81 -9.32 -9.21
C VAL A 156 25.40 -9.04 -7.83
N PHE A 157 26.35 -8.10 -7.74
CA PHE A 157 27.03 -7.72 -6.49
C PHE A 157 26.39 -6.50 -5.80
N GLU A 158 25.38 -5.86 -6.42
CA GLU A 158 24.69 -4.73 -5.78
C GLU A 158 23.82 -5.20 -4.60
N PRO A 159 23.93 -4.56 -3.43
CA PRO A 159 23.10 -4.91 -2.29
C PRO A 159 21.67 -4.43 -2.49
N ARG A 160 20.71 -5.21 -1.99
CA ARG A 160 19.31 -4.80 -1.90
C ARG A 160 19.18 -3.68 -0.86
N LYS A 161 18.51 -2.59 -1.23
CA LYS A 161 18.20 -1.44 -0.36
C LYS A 161 17.05 -1.69 0.60
#